data_780ec3624dcd479905a15c4322daf132
#
_entry.id   780ec3624dcd479905a15c4322daf132
#
_cell.length_a   1.000
_cell.length_b   1.000
_cell.length_c   1.000
_cell.angle_alpha   90.00
_cell.angle_beta   90.00
_cell.angle_gamma   90.00
#
_symmetry.space_group_name_H-M   'P 1'
#
loop_
_entity.id
_entity.type
_entity.pdbx_description
1 polymer ?
#
loop_
_entity_poly.entity_id
_entity_poly.type
_entity_poly.pdbx_seq_one_letter_code
_entity_poly.pdbx_strand_id
1 'polypeptide(L)'
;MKAKKVLSGALAAILLTLTPGVAVCAEEMAGQEQTENTQVLSAQEQENQEKAASYAEKIDTNEISNWPQGPAIYAASGIVMDMNSGAVLYAKKAEEKRYPASITKVLSVLTALQYAKMSDTVVFSEDSISFLQWDDAQIGMKPGEEISMESALYGMLLASANEVSYAVAENVGKQYLNGGYAEFIEEMNRISQELGCTSSNWVNANGLHDDNHYTTAHDMARIAAAAYQNEEFRRLETTLEYKVPPTNLTAEERILDQNHKMLWPENYYYYANAKAGKTGYTDQSKTTLVTMAEGNDMQLAAVVLHTYGVDAYTDTRFMYDYAFTNFERLNLRECETSSDIESQISELR
;
A
#
# COMPACT_ATOMS: atom_id res chain seq x y z
N MET A 1 16.22 39.12 -41.95
CA MET A 1 17.59 39.35 -42.46
C MET A 1 18.52 38.34 -41.81
N LYS A 2 19.19 37.52 -42.68
CA LYS A 2 20.54 36.91 -42.61
C LYS A 2 20.88 36.13 -41.30
N ALA A 3 21.50 34.98 -41.31
CA ALA A 3 21.97 34.05 -42.35
C ALA A 3 22.36 32.71 -41.69
N LYS A 4 22.27 31.66 -42.48
CA LYS A 4 22.80 30.31 -42.29
C LYS A 4 24.30 30.28 -42.04
N LYS A 5 24.81 29.28 -41.29
CA LYS A 5 26.06 28.60 -41.64
C LYS A 5 25.98 27.11 -41.33
N VAL A 6 26.10 26.34 -42.36
CA VAL A 6 26.43 24.92 -42.47
C VAL A 6 27.96 24.83 -42.42
N LEU A 7 28.51 23.83 -41.75
CA LEU A 7 29.82 23.31 -42.09
C LEU A 7 29.86 21.78 -41.97
N SER A 8 30.18 21.22 -43.05
CA SER A 8 30.40 19.91 -43.56
C SER A 8 31.81 19.36 -43.16
N GLY A 9 31.85 18.02 -42.93
CA GLY A 9 32.80 17.14 -43.55
C GLY A 9 34.17 16.92 -42.89
N ALA A 10 34.49 15.67 -42.64
CA ALA A 10 35.64 15.02 -43.20
C ALA A 10 35.67 13.52 -42.81
N LEU A 11 35.56 12.71 -43.88
CA LEU A 11 35.89 11.29 -43.89
C LEU A 11 37.40 11.15 -43.96
N ALA A 12 38.01 10.35 -43.08
CA ALA A 12 39.39 9.89 -43.23
C ALA A 12 39.40 8.37 -43.46
N ALA A 13 39.73 8.00 -44.68
CA ALA A 13 40.00 6.62 -45.06
C ALA A 13 41.46 6.29 -44.75
N ILE A 14 41.71 5.21 -44.03
CA ILE A 14 43.05 4.65 -43.83
C ILE A 14 43.13 3.37 -44.66
N LEU A 15 44.04 3.39 -45.66
CA LEU A 15 44.45 2.24 -46.47
C LEU A 15 45.29 1.27 -45.64
N LEU A 16 44.91 -0.01 -45.63
CA LEU A 16 45.78 -1.10 -45.17
C LEU A 16 46.58 -1.66 -46.38
N THR A 17 47.87 -1.68 -46.23
CA THR A 17 48.80 -2.40 -47.14
C THR A 17 48.97 -3.85 -46.67
N LEU A 18 48.73 -4.79 -47.58
CA LEU A 18 49.02 -6.23 -47.46
C LEU A 18 50.49 -6.52 -47.60
N THR A 19 51.03 -7.37 -46.74
CA THR A 19 52.21 -8.19 -47.04
C THR A 19 51.88 -9.68 -46.76
N PRO A 20 52.30 -10.63 -47.60
CA PRO A 20 51.97 -12.05 -47.44
C PRO A 20 53.15 -12.80 -46.76
N GLY A 21 52.80 -13.79 -45.96
CA GLY A 21 53.85 -14.73 -45.49
C GLY A 21 53.37 -15.70 -44.39
N VAL A 22 53.29 -16.95 -44.83
CA VAL A 22 53.46 -18.21 -44.07
C VAL A 22 52.20 -18.80 -43.42
N ALA A 23 51.75 -19.85 -44.08
CA ALA A 23 50.82 -20.87 -43.55
C ALA A 23 51.56 -21.80 -42.58
N VAL A 24 50.99 -22.04 -41.42
CA VAL A 24 51.22 -23.27 -40.64
C VAL A 24 49.85 -23.76 -40.17
N CYS A 25 49.50 -25.01 -40.55
CA CYS A 25 48.36 -25.74 -40.07
C CYS A 25 48.44 -25.97 -38.56
N ALA A 26 47.33 -25.75 -37.90
CA ALA A 26 46.90 -26.50 -36.72
C ALA A 26 45.38 -26.53 -36.72
N GLU A 27 44.84 -27.66 -37.04
CA GLU A 27 43.46 -28.08 -36.67
C GLU A 27 43.36 -28.18 -35.18
N GLU A 28 42.12 -27.94 -34.77
CA GLU A 28 41.46 -28.46 -33.56
C GLU A 28 41.03 -27.45 -32.53
N MET A 29 39.77 -27.67 -32.24
CA MET A 29 38.96 -27.22 -31.09
C MET A 29 38.12 -25.96 -31.35
N ALA A 30 37.09 -26.11 -32.19
CA ALA A 30 35.89 -25.30 -32.08
C ALA A 30 35.12 -25.69 -30.83
N GLY A 31 35.53 -25.15 -29.68
CA GLY A 31 34.71 -25.02 -28.52
C GLY A 31 33.77 -23.83 -28.71
N GLN A 32 32.51 -24.08 -29.02
CA GLN A 32 31.47 -23.06 -28.95
C GLN A 32 31.30 -22.69 -27.45
N GLU A 33 32.02 -21.69 -27.00
CA GLU A 33 31.57 -20.88 -25.85
C GLU A 33 30.37 -20.05 -26.36
N GLN A 34 29.17 -20.58 -26.21
CA GLN A 34 28.00 -19.74 -26.07
C GLN A 34 28.15 -18.94 -24.77
N THR A 35 28.80 -17.79 -24.87
CA THR A 35 28.63 -16.75 -23.86
C THR A 35 27.16 -16.36 -23.93
N GLU A 36 26.36 -16.90 -23.01
CA GLU A 36 25.07 -16.33 -22.64
C GLU A 36 25.37 -14.88 -22.21
N ASN A 37 25.13 -13.98 -23.13
CA ASN A 37 25.17 -12.54 -22.85
C ASN A 37 23.90 -12.25 -22.04
N THR A 38 23.92 -12.59 -20.74
CA THR A 38 22.85 -12.21 -19.80
C THR A 38 22.96 -10.72 -19.64
N GLN A 39 22.24 -9.98 -20.48
CA GLN A 39 22.15 -8.54 -20.40
C GLN A 39 21.47 -8.22 -19.08
N VAL A 40 22.21 -7.69 -18.09
CA VAL A 40 21.65 -7.21 -16.82
C VAL A 40 20.76 -6.03 -17.15
N LEU A 41 19.47 -6.22 -17.00
CA LEU A 41 18.46 -5.18 -17.21
C LEU A 41 18.67 -4.04 -16.21
N SER A 42 18.43 -2.82 -16.64
CA SER A 42 18.36 -1.69 -15.73
C SER A 42 17.17 -1.85 -14.76
N ALA A 43 17.22 -1.21 -13.59
CA ALA A 43 16.14 -1.25 -12.60
C ALA A 43 14.78 -0.83 -13.21
N GLN A 44 14.78 0.16 -14.11
CA GLN A 44 13.57 0.60 -14.81
C GLN A 44 13.04 -0.45 -15.81
N GLU A 45 13.91 -1.17 -16.48
CA GLU A 45 13.49 -2.26 -17.39
C GLU A 45 12.93 -3.43 -16.61
N GLN A 46 13.51 -3.77 -15.46
CA GLN A 46 12.98 -4.79 -14.55
C GLN A 46 11.59 -4.41 -14.04
N GLU A 47 11.42 -3.18 -13.53
CA GLU A 47 10.13 -2.66 -13.11
C GLU A 47 9.08 -2.74 -14.24
N ASN A 48 9.43 -2.29 -15.44
CA ASN A 48 8.51 -2.32 -16.58
C ASN A 48 8.12 -3.76 -16.97
N GLN A 49 9.04 -4.71 -16.86
CA GLN A 49 8.75 -6.13 -17.11
C GLN A 49 7.82 -6.71 -16.04
N GLU A 50 8.09 -6.43 -14.74
CA GLU A 50 7.25 -6.88 -13.64
C GLU A 50 5.83 -6.29 -13.74
N LYS A 51 5.70 -5.00 -14.08
CA LYS A 51 4.41 -4.34 -14.32
C LYS A 51 3.66 -5.00 -15.49
N ALA A 52 4.33 -5.24 -16.61
CA ALA A 52 3.71 -5.86 -17.78
C ALA A 52 3.28 -7.31 -17.49
N ALA A 53 4.11 -8.07 -16.78
CA ALA A 53 3.80 -9.43 -16.37
C ALA A 53 2.58 -9.46 -15.44
N SER A 54 2.57 -8.60 -14.41
CA SER A 54 1.45 -8.49 -13.49
C SER A 54 0.16 -8.07 -14.20
N TYR A 55 0.22 -7.08 -15.11
CA TYR A 55 -0.95 -6.61 -15.85
C TYR A 55 -1.57 -7.69 -16.74
N ALA A 56 -0.76 -8.63 -17.25
CA ALA A 56 -1.21 -9.75 -18.07
C ALA A 56 -1.78 -10.93 -17.28
N GLU A 57 -1.66 -10.90 -15.94
CA GLU A 57 -2.17 -11.98 -15.09
C GLU A 57 -3.70 -11.98 -15.02
N LYS A 58 -4.25 -13.16 -14.75
CA LYS A 58 -5.69 -13.35 -14.59
C LYS A 58 -6.23 -12.63 -13.37
N ILE A 59 -7.44 -12.16 -13.49
CA ILE A 59 -8.25 -11.65 -12.37
C ILE A 59 -9.11 -12.80 -11.87
N ASP A 60 -8.95 -13.18 -10.61
CA ASP A 60 -9.58 -14.38 -10.03
C ASP A 60 -11.11 -14.33 -10.13
N THR A 61 -11.71 -13.16 -9.87
CA THR A 61 -13.16 -12.98 -9.98
C THR A 61 -13.68 -13.05 -11.40
N ASN A 62 -12.85 -12.89 -12.43
CA ASN A 62 -13.26 -13.04 -13.83
C ASN A 62 -13.49 -14.51 -14.23
N GLU A 63 -13.04 -15.46 -13.41
CA GLU A 63 -13.29 -16.90 -13.60
C GLU A 63 -14.67 -17.33 -13.04
N ILE A 64 -15.36 -16.45 -12.30
CA ILE A 64 -16.68 -16.74 -11.74
C ILE A 64 -17.74 -16.60 -12.84
N SER A 65 -18.55 -17.64 -13.03
CA SER A 65 -19.60 -17.64 -14.05
C SER A 65 -20.63 -16.53 -13.78
N ASN A 66 -20.98 -15.78 -14.81
CA ASN A 66 -21.90 -14.63 -14.77
C ASN A 66 -21.43 -13.45 -13.89
N TRP A 67 -20.18 -13.44 -13.45
CA TRP A 67 -19.61 -12.29 -12.76
C TRP A 67 -19.14 -11.23 -13.75
N PRO A 68 -19.35 -9.93 -13.50
CA PRO A 68 -18.82 -8.88 -14.35
C PRO A 68 -17.30 -8.99 -14.50
N GLN A 69 -16.79 -8.68 -15.69
CA GLN A 69 -15.34 -8.75 -15.96
C GLN A 69 -14.63 -7.54 -15.33
N GLY A 70 -13.77 -7.79 -14.35
CA GLY A 70 -12.97 -6.76 -13.68
C GLY A 70 -11.76 -6.32 -14.52
N PRO A 71 -11.24 -5.11 -14.27
CA PRO A 71 -10.12 -4.55 -15.01
C PRO A 71 -8.80 -5.26 -14.69
N ALA A 72 -7.88 -5.31 -15.66
CA ALA A 72 -6.48 -5.61 -15.37
C ALA A 72 -5.84 -4.47 -14.55
N ILE A 73 -4.97 -4.82 -13.62
CA ILE A 73 -4.23 -3.88 -12.76
C ILE A 73 -2.73 -4.22 -12.74
N TYR A 74 -1.89 -3.20 -12.49
CA TYR A 74 -0.45 -3.37 -12.38
C TYR A 74 -0.01 -3.97 -11.03
N ALA A 75 -0.81 -3.82 -9.99
CA ALA A 75 -0.53 -4.42 -8.70
C ALA A 75 -0.46 -5.95 -8.78
N ALA A 76 0.50 -6.56 -8.10
CA ALA A 76 0.65 -8.01 -8.05
C ALA A 76 -0.51 -8.70 -7.30
N SER A 77 -1.10 -8.02 -6.32
CA SER A 77 -2.32 -8.48 -5.65
C SER A 77 -3.28 -7.31 -5.47
N GLY A 78 -4.58 -7.56 -5.63
CA GLY A 78 -5.61 -6.56 -5.45
C GLY A 78 -6.96 -7.14 -5.02
N ILE A 79 -7.74 -6.36 -4.29
CA ILE A 79 -9.09 -6.73 -3.83
C ILE A 79 -9.99 -5.50 -3.75
N VAL A 80 -11.28 -5.68 -4.02
CA VAL A 80 -12.34 -4.81 -3.51
C VAL A 80 -13.32 -5.65 -2.74
N MET A 81 -13.60 -5.27 -1.50
CA MET A 81 -14.49 -5.97 -0.59
C MET A 81 -15.53 -5.00 -0.03
N ASP A 82 -16.80 -5.40 0.01
CA ASP A 82 -17.82 -4.68 0.77
C ASP A 82 -17.58 -4.84 2.26
N MET A 83 -17.36 -3.71 2.95
CA MET A 83 -16.96 -3.70 4.36
C MET A 83 -18.07 -4.15 5.34
N ASN A 84 -19.31 -4.14 4.89
CA ASN A 84 -20.44 -4.51 5.74
C ASN A 84 -20.77 -6.01 5.67
N SER A 85 -20.69 -6.59 4.47
CA SER A 85 -21.04 -7.99 4.22
C SER A 85 -19.82 -8.92 4.14
N GLY A 86 -18.63 -8.36 3.89
CA GLY A 86 -17.43 -9.14 3.58
C GLY A 86 -17.42 -9.71 2.15
N ALA A 87 -18.39 -9.34 1.30
CA ALA A 87 -18.45 -9.82 -0.08
C ALA A 87 -17.28 -9.29 -0.90
N VAL A 88 -16.57 -10.19 -1.58
CA VAL A 88 -15.46 -9.85 -2.46
C VAL A 88 -16.01 -9.57 -3.86
N LEU A 89 -15.89 -8.32 -4.31
CA LEU A 89 -16.39 -7.86 -5.60
C LEU A 89 -15.33 -7.99 -6.72
N TYR A 90 -14.07 -7.83 -6.36
CA TYR A 90 -12.91 -7.95 -7.22
C TYR A 90 -11.78 -8.65 -6.47
N ALA A 91 -11.10 -9.59 -7.10
CA ALA A 91 -9.92 -10.24 -6.55
C ALA A 91 -8.91 -10.57 -7.64
N LYS A 92 -7.65 -10.27 -7.37
CA LYS A 92 -6.47 -10.71 -8.12
C LYS A 92 -5.43 -11.16 -7.10
N LYS A 93 -5.13 -12.46 -7.04
CA LYS A 93 -4.17 -13.05 -6.10
C LYS A 93 -4.33 -12.50 -4.68
N ALA A 94 -5.59 -12.33 -4.25
CA ALA A 94 -5.94 -11.64 -3.02
C ALA A 94 -5.48 -12.40 -1.75
N GLU A 95 -5.21 -13.70 -1.85
CA GLU A 95 -4.74 -14.57 -0.77
C GLU A 95 -3.22 -14.77 -0.76
N GLU A 96 -2.49 -14.22 -1.75
CA GLU A 96 -1.03 -14.32 -1.77
C GLU A 96 -0.41 -13.43 -0.69
N LYS A 97 0.54 -14.01 0.07
CA LYS A 97 1.29 -13.28 1.08
C LYS A 97 2.20 -12.24 0.44
N ARG A 98 2.14 -11.01 0.96
CA ARG A 98 2.92 -9.86 0.52
C ARG A 98 3.38 -9.04 1.72
N TYR A 99 4.42 -8.26 1.54
CA TYR A 99 4.88 -7.31 2.55
C TYR A 99 3.97 -6.08 2.55
N PRO A 100 3.39 -5.70 3.70
CA PRO A 100 2.42 -4.61 3.77
C PRO A 100 3.03 -3.21 3.71
N ALA A 101 4.27 -3.02 4.14
CA ALA A 101 4.84 -1.72 4.46
C ALA A 101 3.93 -0.94 5.45
N SER A 102 3.89 0.39 5.34
CA SER A 102 3.19 1.27 6.30
C SER A 102 1.67 1.15 6.32
N ILE A 103 1.03 0.35 5.45
CA ILE A 103 -0.42 0.06 5.64
C ILE A 103 -0.66 -0.77 6.91
N THR A 104 0.38 -1.39 7.49
CA THR A 104 0.41 -1.97 8.84
C THR A 104 -0.16 -1.04 9.90
N LYS A 105 0.07 0.28 9.76
CA LYS A 105 -0.36 1.29 10.73
C LYS A 105 -1.88 1.37 10.88
N VAL A 106 -2.66 0.88 9.92
CA VAL A 106 -4.11 0.74 10.06
C VAL A 106 -4.45 -0.21 11.21
N LEU A 107 -3.78 -1.37 11.27
CA LEU A 107 -3.97 -2.31 12.38
C LEU A 107 -3.38 -1.77 13.69
N SER A 108 -2.22 -1.13 13.65
CA SER A 108 -1.60 -0.56 14.84
C SER A 108 -2.49 0.51 15.48
N VAL A 109 -3.08 1.39 14.66
CA VAL A 109 -4.04 2.40 15.13
C VAL A 109 -5.31 1.75 15.66
N LEU A 110 -5.87 0.77 14.94
CA LEU A 110 -7.04 0.01 15.41
C LEU A 110 -6.76 -0.65 16.76
N THR A 111 -5.58 -1.24 16.95
CA THR A 111 -5.15 -1.84 18.22
C THR A 111 -5.07 -0.79 19.32
N ALA A 112 -4.41 0.35 19.07
CA ALA A 112 -4.30 1.42 20.05
C ALA A 112 -5.68 1.97 20.48
N LEU A 113 -6.60 2.14 19.54
CA LEU A 113 -7.95 2.66 19.78
C LEU A 113 -8.83 1.73 20.65
N GLN A 114 -8.47 0.45 20.80
CA GLN A 114 -9.18 -0.44 21.73
C GLN A 114 -8.87 -0.16 23.19
N TYR A 115 -7.75 0.46 23.48
CA TYR A 115 -7.23 0.64 24.84
C TYR A 115 -7.06 2.09 25.25
N ALA A 116 -6.43 2.88 24.41
CA ALA A 116 -5.96 4.22 24.75
C ALA A 116 -7.05 5.28 24.57
N LYS A 117 -6.96 6.32 25.39
CA LYS A 117 -7.75 7.54 25.25
C LYS A 117 -6.97 8.55 24.42
N MET A 118 -7.65 9.40 23.67
CA MET A 118 -7.03 10.46 22.86
C MET A 118 -6.18 11.42 23.70
N SER A 119 -6.52 11.59 25.00
CA SER A 119 -5.80 12.45 25.92
C SER A 119 -4.60 11.80 26.61
N ASP A 120 -4.36 10.50 26.40
CA ASP A 120 -3.21 9.81 27.00
C ASP A 120 -1.91 10.41 26.47
N THR A 121 -0.90 10.45 27.32
CA THR A 121 0.42 10.94 26.93
C THR A 121 1.23 9.81 26.30
N VAL A 122 1.79 10.06 25.13
CA VAL A 122 2.79 9.21 24.48
C VAL A 122 4.16 9.82 24.72
N VAL A 123 5.01 9.09 25.43
CA VAL A 123 6.39 9.46 25.74
C VAL A 123 7.33 8.71 24.79
N PHE A 124 8.21 9.42 24.12
CA PHE A 124 9.19 8.83 23.20
C PHE A 124 10.42 8.34 23.95
N SER A 125 10.67 7.04 23.92
CA SER A 125 11.87 6.43 24.48
C SER A 125 13.05 6.58 23.50
N GLU A 126 14.27 6.30 23.97
CA GLU A 126 15.45 6.16 23.10
C GLU A 126 15.23 5.06 22.05
N ASP A 127 14.61 3.95 22.44
CA ASP A 127 14.33 2.82 21.56
C ASP A 127 13.34 3.20 20.44
N SER A 128 12.39 4.10 20.72
CA SER A 128 11.43 4.55 19.70
C SER A 128 12.05 5.43 18.60
N ILE A 129 13.28 5.92 18.80
CA ILE A 129 13.97 6.85 17.89
C ILE A 129 15.20 6.21 17.24
N SER A 130 15.99 5.43 18.01
CA SER A 130 17.34 5.00 17.62
C SER A 130 17.40 4.05 16.43
N PHE A 131 16.29 3.38 16.09
CA PHE A 131 16.22 2.48 14.94
C PHE A 131 16.04 3.19 13.60
N LEU A 132 15.64 4.47 13.61
CA LEU A 132 15.34 5.21 12.38
C LEU A 132 16.56 5.34 11.47
N GLN A 133 16.33 5.12 10.19
CA GLN A 133 17.27 5.48 9.14
C GLN A 133 16.97 6.90 8.61
N TRP A 134 17.91 7.50 7.90
CA TRP A 134 17.80 8.89 7.43
C TRP A 134 16.63 9.15 6.47
N ASP A 135 16.16 8.14 5.76
CA ASP A 135 15.08 8.19 4.76
C ASP A 135 13.75 7.60 5.28
N ASP A 136 13.70 7.18 6.55
CA ASP A 136 12.47 6.72 7.17
C ASP A 136 11.44 7.85 7.34
N ALA A 137 10.17 7.50 7.11
CA ALA A 137 9.07 8.42 7.40
C ALA A 137 9.00 8.73 8.89
N GLN A 138 9.14 10.01 9.25
CA GLN A 138 9.20 10.50 10.62
C GLN A 138 8.68 11.94 10.73
N ILE A 139 8.36 12.38 11.94
CA ILE A 139 7.99 13.78 12.25
C ILE A 139 9.02 14.47 13.16
N GLY A 140 10.18 13.85 13.37
CA GLY A 140 11.32 14.41 14.08
C GLY A 140 11.13 14.51 15.59
N MET A 141 10.56 13.47 16.21
CA MET A 141 10.44 13.36 17.66
C MET A 141 11.79 13.09 18.32
N LYS A 142 11.92 13.45 19.59
CA LYS A 142 13.16 13.31 20.37
C LYS A 142 12.93 12.41 21.57
N PRO A 143 13.95 11.70 22.08
CA PRO A 143 13.84 10.97 23.32
C PRO A 143 13.41 11.89 24.49
N GLY A 144 12.41 11.44 25.27
CA GLY A 144 11.79 12.22 26.33
C GLY A 144 10.78 13.28 25.88
N GLU A 145 10.52 13.40 24.58
CA GLU A 145 9.45 14.26 24.08
C GLU A 145 8.09 13.62 24.32
N GLU A 146 7.07 14.44 24.53
CA GLU A 146 5.71 14.02 24.90
C GLU A 146 4.68 14.66 23.98
N ILE A 147 3.75 13.86 23.45
CA ILE A 147 2.56 14.35 22.74
C ILE A 147 1.31 13.58 23.21
N SER A 148 0.13 14.11 22.88
CA SER A 148 -1.11 13.36 23.12
C SER A 148 -1.22 12.15 22.20
N MET A 149 -1.96 11.12 22.63
CA MET A 149 -2.29 9.96 21.80
C MET A 149 -2.95 10.42 20.48
N GLU A 150 -3.86 11.40 20.55
CA GLU A 150 -4.47 11.97 19.34
C GLU A 150 -3.42 12.48 18.34
N SER A 151 -2.47 13.29 18.79
CA SER A 151 -1.39 13.79 17.92
C SER A 151 -0.51 12.66 17.39
N ALA A 152 -0.28 11.64 18.20
CA ALA A 152 0.49 10.46 17.79
C ALA A 152 -0.24 9.67 16.70
N LEU A 153 -1.54 9.41 16.86
CA LEU A 153 -2.32 8.69 15.83
C LEU A 153 -2.41 9.48 14.52
N TYR A 154 -2.50 10.81 14.55
CA TYR A 154 -2.35 11.64 13.36
C TYR A 154 -0.96 11.50 12.73
N GLY A 155 0.10 11.47 13.54
CA GLY A 155 1.47 11.24 13.06
C GLY A 155 1.62 9.91 12.33
N MET A 156 0.98 8.85 12.84
CA MET A 156 0.97 7.52 12.20
C MET A 156 0.21 7.50 10.88
N LEU A 157 -0.97 8.10 10.84
CA LEU A 157 -1.88 7.98 9.69
C LEU A 157 -1.53 8.98 8.58
N LEU A 158 -1.36 10.26 8.90
CA LEU A 158 -1.10 11.30 7.90
C LEU A 158 0.35 11.27 7.41
N ALA A 159 1.32 11.42 8.32
CA ALA A 159 2.73 11.50 8.00
C ALA A 159 3.43 10.13 7.91
N SER A 160 2.74 9.05 8.28
CA SER A 160 3.32 7.69 8.29
C SER A 160 4.52 7.51 9.22
N ALA A 161 4.64 8.31 10.29
CA ALA A 161 5.79 8.37 11.18
C ALA A 161 6.09 7.02 11.86
N ASN A 162 7.33 6.52 11.67
CA ASN A 162 7.74 5.20 12.16
C ASN A 162 8.05 5.23 13.66
N GLU A 163 8.74 6.28 14.13
CA GLU A 163 9.04 6.48 15.56
C GLU A 163 7.76 6.64 16.38
N VAL A 164 6.77 7.31 15.81
CA VAL A 164 5.49 7.49 16.48
C VAL A 164 4.77 6.15 16.62
N SER A 165 4.81 5.31 15.58
CA SER A 165 4.19 3.98 15.64
C SER A 165 4.83 3.10 16.70
N TYR A 166 6.17 3.17 16.85
CA TYR A 166 6.88 2.47 17.91
C TYR A 166 6.48 3.00 19.28
N ALA A 167 6.52 4.33 19.47
CA ALA A 167 6.19 4.94 20.75
C ALA A 167 4.74 4.65 21.18
N VAL A 168 3.76 4.71 20.26
CA VAL A 168 2.38 4.33 20.55
C VAL A 168 2.30 2.88 21.02
N ALA A 169 2.93 1.95 20.28
CA ALA A 169 2.95 0.53 20.66
C ALA A 169 3.56 0.32 22.05
N GLU A 170 4.70 0.95 22.33
CA GLU A 170 5.37 0.85 23.60
C GLU A 170 4.54 1.42 24.77
N ASN A 171 3.96 2.61 24.60
CA ASN A 171 3.16 3.25 25.63
C ASN A 171 1.84 2.51 25.91
N VAL A 172 1.13 2.06 24.87
CA VAL A 172 -0.08 1.25 25.05
C VAL A 172 0.26 -0.09 25.71
N GLY A 173 1.34 -0.75 25.28
CA GLY A 173 1.83 -1.98 25.88
C GLY A 173 2.13 -1.81 27.38
N LYS A 174 2.83 -0.74 27.75
CA LYS A 174 3.15 -0.43 29.16
C LYS A 174 1.92 -0.08 29.99
N GLN A 175 1.02 0.70 29.44
CA GLN A 175 -0.08 1.25 30.22
C GLN A 175 -1.27 0.28 30.34
N TYR A 176 -1.54 -0.52 29.31
CA TYR A 176 -2.78 -1.29 29.21
C TYR A 176 -2.57 -2.82 29.07
N LEU A 177 -1.41 -3.28 28.59
CA LEU A 177 -1.18 -4.69 28.30
C LEU A 177 -0.22 -5.38 29.29
N ASN A 178 0.14 -4.69 30.40
CA ASN A 178 1.06 -5.19 31.43
C ASN A 178 2.45 -5.60 30.91
N GLY A 179 2.93 -4.90 29.86
CA GLY A 179 4.21 -5.22 29.22
C GLY A 179 4.83 -4.01 28.55
N GLY A 180 5.07 -4.08 27.24
CA GLY A 180 5.66 -3.02 26.43
C GLY A 180 5.39 -3.21 24.95
N TYR A 181 6.40 -2.91 24.13
CA TYR A 181 6.29 -3.00 22.68
C TYR A 181 5.92 -4.43 22.20
N ALA A 182 6.53 -5.46 22.79
CA ALA A 182 6.29 -6.85 22.39
C ALA A 182 4.83 -7.28 22.62
N GLU A 183 4.26 -6.94 23.79
CA GLU A 183 2.87 -7.28 24.12
C GLU A 183 1.88 -6.54 23.21
N PHE A 184 2.23 -5.34 22.74
CA PHE A 184 1.41 -4.66 21.72
C PHE A 184 1.44 -5.40 20.38
N ILE A 185 2.59 -5.93 19.96
CA ILE A 185 2.69 -6.73 18.73
C ILE A 185 1.92 -8.06 18.86
N GLU A 186 1.98 -8.71 20.01
CA GLU A 186 1.16 -9.89 20.29
C GLU A 186 -0.32 -9.55 20.19
N GLU A 187 -0.73 -8.40 20.71
CA GLU A 187 -2.10 -7.92 20.67
C GLU A 187 -2.56 -7.59 19.24
N MET A 188 -1.70 -6.98 18.40
CA MET A 188 -1.97 -6.79 16.97
C MET A 188 -2.28 -8.14 16.28
N ASN A 189 -1.47 -9.16 16.55
CA ASN A 189 -1.68 -10.50 15.99
C ASN A 189 -2.99 -11.13 16.50
N ARG A 190 -3.30 -10.98 17.80
CA ARG A 190 -4.54 -11.48 18.39
C ARG A 190 -5.77 -10.84 17.73
N ILE A 191 -5.79 -9.50 17.60
CA ILE A 191 -6.87 -8.76 16.93
C ILE A 191 -7.00 -9.19 15.47
N SER A 192 -5.88 -9.28 14.77
CA SER A 192 -5.84 -9.74 13.37
C SER A 192 -6.50 -11.12 13.21
N GLN A 193 -6.18 -12.06 14.10
CA GLN A 193 -6.78 -13.40 14.11
C GLN A 193 -8.29 -13.36 14.41
N GLU A 194 -8.73 -12.52 15.35
CA GLU A 194 -10.16 -12.35 15.67
C GLU A 194 -10.96 -11.79 14.49
N LEU A 195 -10.34 -10.95 13.67
CA LEU A 195 -10.90 -10.45 12.42
C LEU A 195 -10.91 -11.51 11.30
N GLY A 196 -10.40 -12.72 11.57
CA GLY A 196 -10.31 -13.80 10.59
C GLY A 196 -9.13 -13.68 9.61
N CYS A 197 -8.12 -12.87 9.95
CA CYS A 197 -6.91 -12.72 9.15
C CYS A 197 -5.94 -13.88 9.44
N THR A 198 -6.11 -14.99 8.72
CA THR A 198 -5.37 -16.23 8.99
C THR A 198 -4.07 -16.35 8.20
N SER A 199 -3.81 -15.45 7.28
CA SER A 199 -2.65 -15.47 6.39
C SER A 199 -1.69 -14.30 6.62
N SER A 200 -1.82 -13.61 7.76
CA SER A 200 -1.00 -12.46 8.17
C SER A 200 -0.16 -12.76 9.40
N ASN A 201 0.98 -12.09 9.51
CA ASN A 201 1.83 -12.08 10.69
C ASN A 201 2.46 -10.71 10.87
N TRP A 202 2.38 -10.16 12.07
CA TRP A 202 2.83 -8.82 12.41
C TRP A 202 3.98 -8.90 13.40
N VAL A 203 5.13 -8.29 13.08
CA VAL A 203 6.33 -8.30 13.93
C VAL A 203 6.78 -6.90 14.33
N ASN A 204 6.17 -5.87 13.76
CA ASN A 204 6.38 -4.48 14.17
C ASN A 204 5.11 -3.64 13.94
N ALA A 205 5.06 -2.45 14.57
CA ALA A 205 3.91 -1.57 14.53
C ALA A 205 3.96 -0.53 13.39
N ASN A 206 5.07 -0.42 12.66
CA ASN A 206 5.31 0.63 11.66
C ASN A 206 5.28 0.13 10.22
N GLY A 207 5.50 -1.18 9.99
CA GLY A 207 5.53 -1.79 8.67
C GLY A 207 6.91 -1.74 7.98
N LEU A 208 7.98 -1.46 8.73
CA LEU A 208 9.33 -1.65 8.21
C LEU A 208 9.55 -3.12 7.85
N HIS A 209 10.40 -3.35 6.87
CA HIS A 209 10.57 -4.68 6.31
C HIS A 209 11.16 -5.68 7.32
N ASP A 210 10.52 -6.84 7.36
CA ASP A 210 10.98 -8.07 7.98
C ASP A 210 10.36 -9.23 7.18
N ASP A 211 11.12 -10.31 6.94
CA ASP A 211 10.65 -11.46 6.16
C ASP A 211 9.43 -12.16 6.80
N ASN A 212 9.27 -12.00 8.11
CA ASN A 212 8.12 -12.51 8.85
C ASN A 212 6.98 -11.52 9.00
N HIS A 213 7.10 -10.30 8.44
CA HIS A 213 6.07 -9.26 8.47
C HIS A 213 5.28 -9.26 7.17
N TYR A 214 4.19 -10.00 7.11
CA TYR A 214 3.42 -10.18 5.88
C TYR A 214 1.91 -10.18 6.12
N THR A 215 1.17 -9.90 5.06
CA THR A 215 -0.30 -9.94 5.00
C THR A 215 -0.75 -10.40 3.62
N THR A 216 -2.07 -10.50 3.41
CA THR A 216 -2.70 -10.66 2.10
C THR A 216 -3.59 -9.46 1.80
N ALA A 217 -3.95 -9.24 0.54
CA ALA A 217 -4.88 -8.17 0.20
C ALA A 217 -6.25 -8.39 0.89
N HIS A 218 -6.69 -9.64 1.02
CA HIS A 218 -7.93 -10.00 1.69
C HIS A 218 -7.88 -9.72 3.20
N ASP A 219 -6.83 -10.18 3.89
CA ASP A 219 -6.70 -9.93 5.32
C ASP A 219 -6.63 -8.42 5.60
N MET A 220 -5.91 -7.67 4.76
CA MET A 220 -5.82 -6.22 4.91
C MET A 220 -7.15 -5.52 4.66
N ALA A 221 -7.99 -6.02 3.74
CA ALA A 221 -9.34 -5.50 3.52
C ALA A 221 -10.24 -5.74 4.74
N ARG A 222 -10.12 -6.89 5.44
CA ARG A 222 -10.82 -7.15 6.71
C ARG A 222 -10.39 -6.21 7.82
N ILE A 223 -9.08 -5.96 7.96
CA ILE A 223 -8.54 -5.00 8.90
C ILE A 223 -9.06 -3.59 8.60
N ALA A 224 -9.05 -3.19 7.32
CA ALA A 224 -9.57 -1.91 6.87
C ALA A 224 -11.06 -1.76 7.19
N ALA A 225 -11.86 -2.81 6.96
CA ALA A 225 -13.28 -2.82 7.29
C ALA A 225 -13.51 -2.63 8.81
N ALA A 226 -12.77 -3.35 9.65
CA ALA A 226 -12.87 -3.21 11.10
C ALA A 226 -12.44 -1.82 11.59
N ALA A 227 -11.34 -1.29 11.06
CA ALA A 227 -10.86 0.05 11.38
C ALA A 227 -11.88 1.13 10.99
N TYR A 228 -12.49 0.99 9.82
CA TYR A 228 -13.48 1.95 9.31
C TYR A 228 -14.80 1.95 10.11
N GLN A 229 -15.12 0.89 10.85
CA GLN A 229 -16.26 0.89 11.80
C GLN A 229 -15.99 1.74 13.05
N ASN A 230 -14.73 2.02 13.38
CA ASN A 230 -14.38 2.87 14.51
C ASN A 230 -14.53 4.36 14.15
N GLU A 231 -15.35 5.11 14.90
CA GLU A 231 -15.62 6.53 14.63
C GLU A 231 -14.37 7.40 14.75
N GLU A 232 -13.51 7.14 15.74
CA GLU A 232 -12.26 7.87 15.90
C GLU A 232 -11.29 7.60 14.76
N PHE A 233 -11.20 6.36 14.27
CA PHE A 233 -10.40 6.05 13.10
C PHE A 233 -10.88 6.85 11.87
N ARG A 234 -12.19 6.87 11.60
CA ARG A 234 -12.74 7.66 10.49
C ARG A 234 -12.42 9.15 10.66
N ARG A 235 -12.59 9.70 11.86
CA ARG A 235 -12.27 11.11 12.15
C ARG A 235 -10.80 11.44 11.86
N LEU A 236 -9.89 10.57 12.29
CA LEU A 236 -8.45 10.74 12.05
C LEU A 236 -8.11 10.70 10.55
N GLU A 237 -8.62 9.71 9.83
CA GLU A 237 -8.26 9.45 8.43
C GLU A 237 -8.92 10.43 7.43
N THR A 238 -10.06 11.03 7.77
CA THR A 238 -10.69 12.07 6.94
C THR A 238 -10.04 13.45 7.08
N THR A 239 -9.08 13.59 8.01
CA THR A 239 -8.35 14.84 8.22
C THR A 239 -7.24 14.98 7.18
N LEU A 240 -7.21 16.12 6.47
CA LEU A 240 -6.19 16.38 5.45
C LEU A 240 -4.92 17.01 6.02
N GLU A 241 -5.07 17.90 7.01
CA GLU A 241 -3.96 18.56 7.71
C GLU A 241 -4.21 18.54 9.22
N TYR A 242 -3.18 18.23 9.99
CA TYR A 242 -3.21 18.31 11.44
C TYR A 242 -1.98 19.01 11.98
N LYS A 243 -2.14 19.85 13.02
CA LYS A 243 -1.06 20.56 13.68
C LYS A 243 -0.79 19.96 15.05
N VAL A 244 0.34 19.31 15.17
CA VAL A 244 0.83 18.86 16.48
C VAL A 244 1.24 20.09 17.29
N PRO A 245 0.64 20.33 18.46
CA PRO A 245 1.00 21.48 19.30
C PRO A 245 2.48 21.45 19.74
N PRO A 246 3.02 22.60 20.19
CA PRO A 246 4.30 22.63 20.89
C PRO A 246 4.38 21.59 22.01
N THR A 247 5.54 20.98 22.18
CA THR A 247 5.79 19.93 23.15
C THR A 247 6.69 20.41 24.30
N ASN A 248 6.99 19.53 25.23
CA ASN A 248 7.95 19.80 26.31
C ASN A 248 9.39 20.05 25.80
N LEU A 249 9.75 19.59 24.58
CA LEU A 249 11.09 19.72 24.00
C LEU A 249 11.16 20.51 22.68
N THR A 250 10.01 20.88 22.09
CA THR A 250 9.95 21.58 20.81
C THR A 250 8.89 22.67 20.88
N ALA A 251 9.29 23.93 20.67
CA ALA A 251 8.43 25.10 20.77
C ALA A 251 7.58 25.34 19.51
N GLU A 252 7.98 24.78 18.37
CA GLU A 252 7.32 24.92 17.10
C GLU A 252 6.23 23.85 16.93
N GLU A 253 5.13 24.21 16.26
CA GLU A 253 4.12 23.25 15.80
C GLU A 253 4.70 22.40 14.66
N ARG A 254 4.28 21.13 14.55
CA ARG A 254 4.54 20.30 13.39
C ARG A 254 3.26 20.18 12.56
N ILE A 255 3.34 20.49 11.27
CA ILE A 255 2.23 20.33 10.33
C ILE A 255 2.34 18.95 9.71
N LEU A 256 1.27 18.18 9.79
CA LEU A 256 1.15 16.84 9.24
C LEU A 256 0.12 16.86 8.11
N ASP A 257 0.56 16.54 6.90
CA ASP A 257 -0.29 16.45 5.73
C ASP A 257 -0.65 14.99 5.40
N GLN A 258 -1.87 14.76 4.96
CA GLN A 258 -2.34 13.45 4.53
C GLN A 258 -1.61 12.98 3.27
N ASN A 259 -0.90 11.86 3.36
CA ASN A 259 -0.11 11.31 2.24
C ASN A 259 -0.96 10.62 1.16
N HIS A 260 -2.23 10.31 1.43
CA HIS A 260 -3.10 9.59 0.50
C HIS A 260 -3.71 10.52 -0.54
N LYS A 261 -3.17 10.51 -1.76
CA LYS A 261 -3.52 11.47 -2.83
C LYS A 261 -4.97 11.42 -3.29
N MET A 262 -5.68 10.29 -3.12
CA MET A 262 -7.09 10.20 -3.51
C MET A 262 -8.03 11.01 -2.60
N LEU A 263 -7.55 11.47 -1.44
CA LEU A 263 -8.32 12.25 -0.47
C LEU A 263 -8.24 13.76 -0.72
N TRP A 264 -7.27 14.24 -1.50
CA TRP A 264 -7.05 15.67 -1.76
C TRP A 264 -7.83 16.12 -2.99
N PRO A 265 -8.83 17.05 -2.85
CA PRO A 265 -9.63 17.52 -3.98
C PRO A 265 -8.82 18.14 -5.13
N GLU A 266 -7.69 18.78 -4.83
CA GLU A 266 -6.80 19.43 -5.80
C GLU A 266 -5.83 18.45 -6.49
N ASN A 267 -5.76 17.21 -6.02
CA ASN A 267 -4.82 16.24 -6.56
C ASN A 267 -5.40 15.57 -7.82
N TYR A 268 -4.56 15.28 -8.80
CA TYR A 268 -4.93 14.55 -10.03
C TYR A 268 -5.58 13.18 -9.73
N TYR A 269 -5.17 12.53 -8.64
CA TYR A 269 -5.68 11.22 -8.23
C TYR A 269 -6.92 11.28 -7.36
N TYR A 270 -7.44 12.47 -7.08
CA TYR A 270 -8.65 12.63 -6.27
C TYR A 270 -9.77 11.70 -6.71
N TYR A 271 -10.40 11.03 -5.74
CA TYR A 271 -11.56 10.18 -5.98
C TYR A 271 -12.66 10.54 -4.99
N ALA A 272 -13.76 11.08 -5.47
CA ALA A 272 -14.80 11.71 -4.62
C ALA A 272 -15.41 10.73 -3.59
N ASN A 273 -15.46 9.45 -3.93
CA ASN A 273 -15.98 8.41 -3.04
C ASN A 273 -14.94 7.92 -2.01
N ALA A 274 -13.63 8.17 -2.19
CA ALA A 274 -12.62 7.85 -1.19
C ALA A 274 -12.81 8.69 0.07
N LYS A 275 -12.76 8.05 1.24
CA LYS A 275 -12.99 8.67 2.55
C LYS A 275 -11.80 8.52 3.48
N ALA A 276 -11.08 7.43 3.40
CA ALA A 276 -9.97 7.10 4.27
C ALA A 276 -8.96 6.23 3.53
N GLY A 277 -7.73 6.14 4.03
CA GLY A 277 -6.78 5.20 3.48
C GLY A 277 -5.33 5.47 3.87
N LYS A 278 -4.48 4.48 3.67
CA LYS A 278 -3.08 4.50 4.05
C LYS A 278 -2.18 4.06 2.91
N THR A 279 -1.11 4.78 2.70
CA THR A 279 -0.01 4.46 1.77
C THR A 279 1.07 3.67 2.48
N GLY A 280 1.79 2.83 1.72
CA GLY A 280 2.99 2.15 2.20
C GLY A 280 4.03 1.99 1.11
N TYR A 281 5.28 1.97 1.51
CA TYR A 281 6.42 1.68 0.64
C TYR A 281 7.60 1.14 1.45
N THR A 282 8.22 0.11 0.95
CA THR A 282 9.59 -0.33 1.23
C THR A 282 10.17 -0.88 -0.08
N ASP A 283 11.47 -1.03 -0.17
CA ASP A 283 12.09 -1.61 -1.38
C ASP A 283 11.57 -3.02 -1.69
N GLN A 284 11.24 -3.79 -0.67
CA GLN A 284 10.74 -5.17 -0.82
C GLN A 284 9.25 -5.23 -1.12
N SER A 285 8.44 -4.40 -0.46
CA SER A 285 6.98 -4.35 -0.68
C SER A 285 6.61 -3.65 -1.99
N LYS A 286 7.47 -2.76 -2.50
CA LYS A 286 7.12 -1.72 -3.44
C LYS A 286 5.97 -0.86 -2.88
N THR A 287 5.17 -0.22 -3.72
CA THR A 287 4.04 0.59 -3.27
C THR A 287 2.88 -0.30 -2.86
N THR A 288 2.30 -0.02 -1.71
CA THR A 288 1.06 -0.60 -1.20
C THR A 288 0.06 0.51 -0.89
N LEU A 289 -1.21 0.22 -1.05
CA LEU A 289 -2.28 1.17 -0.78
C LEU A 289 -3.51 0.44 -0.25
N VAL A 290 -4.10 0.97 0.81
CA VAL A 290 -5.44 0.64 1.25
C VAL A 290 -6.28 1.89 1.19
N THR A 291 -7.48 1.79 0.63
CA THR A 291 -8.44 2.90 0.52
C THR A 291 -9.81 2.42 0.94
N MET A 292 -10.55 3.22 1.69
CA MET A 292 -11.96 3.00 2.00
C MET A 292 -12.79 4.04 1.25
N ALA A 293 -13.88 3.60 0.64
CA ALA A 293 -14.74 4.45 -0.18
C ALA A 293 -16.22 4.21 0.11
N GLU A 294 -17.03 5.25 -0.07
CA GLU A 294 -18.48 5.20 0.09
C GLU A 294 -19.18 5.70 -1.17
N GLY A 295 -20.18 4.96 -1.61
CA GLY A 295 -21.02 5.32 -2.76
C GLY A 295 -22.08 4.25 -3.02
N ASN A 296 -23.21 4.65 -3.62
CA ASN A 296 -24.30 3.74 -3.98
C ASN A 296 -24.76 2.83 -2.81
N ASP A 297 -24.86 3.40 -1.60
CA ASP A 297 -25.18 2.70 -0.35
C ASP A 297 -24.21 1.56 0.02
N MET A 298 -23.04 1.48 -0.64
CA MET A 298 -21.96 0.56 -0.33
C MET A 298 -20.81 1.27 0.38
N GLN A 299 -20.15 0.52 1.28
CA GLN A 299 -18.87 0.90 1.91
C GLN A 299 -17.83 -0.13 1.47
N LEU A 300 -16.87 0.28 0.68
CA LEU A 300 -15.91 -0.60 0.03
C LEU A 300 -14.48 -0.36 0.53
N ALA A 301 -13.74 -1.44 0.81
CA ALA A 301 -12.30 -1.41 1.00
C ALA A 301 -11.61 -1.94 -0.26
N ALA A 302 -10.70 -1.15 -0.83
CA ALA A 302 -9.78 -1.58 -1.87
C ALA A 302 -8.35 -1.67 -1.31
N VAL A 303 -7.66 -2.76 -1.63
CA VAL A 303 -6.26 -2.95 -1.28
C VAL A 303 -5.48 -3.33 -2.53
N VAL A 304 -4.34 -2.68 -2.76
CA VAL A 304 -3.35 -3.10 -3.75
C VAL A 304 -2.01 -3.32 -3.06
N LEU A 305 -1.36 -4.43 -3.37
CA LEU A 305 -0.07 -4.81 -2.83
C LEU A 305 0.93 -5.06 -3.97
N HIS A 306 2.16 -4.60 -3.76
CA HIS A 306 3.28 -4.74 -4.68
C HIS A 306 2.96 -4.16 -6.06
N THR A 307 2.89 -2.84 -6.11
CA THR A 307 2.78 -2.04 -7.34
C THR A 307 3.83 -0.93 -7.35
N TYR A 308 3.78 -0.02 -8.30
CA TYR A 308 4.84 0.97 -8.48
C TYR A 308 4.29 2.40 -8.47
N GLY A 309 4.73 3.18 -7.49
CA GLY A 309 4.45 4.61 -7.42
C GLY A 309 2.97 4.95 -7.55
N VAL A 310 2.64 5.73 -8.58
CA VAL A 310 1.27 6.23 -8.79
C VAL A 310 0.30 5.21 -9.38
N ASP A 311 0.79 4.08 -9.88
CA ASP A 311 -0.08 3.02 -10.40
C ASP A 311 -1.02 2.50 -9.31
N ALA A 312 -0.61 2.55 -8.03
CA ALA A 312 -1.47 2.21 -6.90
C ALA A 312 -2.81 2.97 -6.92
N TYR A 313 -2.78 4.26 -7.23
CA TYR A 313 -3.99 5.09 -7.30
C TYR A 313 -4.81 4.81 -8.54
N THR A 314 -4.16 4.56 -9.67
CA THR A 314 -4.82 4.22 -10.94
C THR A 314 -5.53 2.88 -10.84
N ASP A 315 -4.84 1.86 -10.32
CA ASP A 315 -5.39 0.53 -10.08
C ASP A 315 -6.60 0.60 -9.12
N THR A 316 -6.45 1.32 -8.01
CA THR A 316 -7.53 1.50 -7.03
C THR A 316 -8.75 2.17 -7.65
N ARG A 317 -8.55 3.21 -8.48
CA ARG A 317 -9.64 3.88 -9.20
C ARG A 317 -10.37 2.91 -10.12
N PHE A 318 -9.65 2.16 -10.96
CA PHE A 318 -10.25 1.21 -11.89
C PHE A 318 -11.05 0.12 -11.17
N MET A 319 -10.53 -0.39 -10.05
CA MET A 319 -11.24 -1.37 -9.23
C MET A 319 -12.51 -0.77 -8.60
N TYR A 320 -12.49 0.48 -8.13
CA TYR A 320 -13.68 1.15 -7.59
C TYR A 320 -14.70 1.49 -8.66
N ASP A 321 -14.27 2.04 -9.80
CA ASP A 321 -15.16 2.33 -10.93
C ASP A 321 -15.87 1.06 -11.39
N TYR A 322 -15.14 -0.06 -11.46
CA TYR A 322 -15.73 -1.36 -11.74
C TYR A 322 -16.75 -1.77 -10.67
N ALA A 323 -16.38 -1.69 -9.38
CA ALA A 323 -17.24 -2.13 -8.29
C ALA A 323 -18.53 -1.29 -8.20
N PHE A 324 -18.41 0.05 -8.19
CA PHE A 324 -19.58 0.95 -8.11
C PHE A 324 -20.46 0.94 -9.36
N THR A 325 -19.94 0.51 -10.53
CA THR A 325 -20.72 0.41 -11.77
C THR A 325 -21.50 -0.90 -11.87
N ASN A 326 -20.94 -2.00 -11.37
CA ASN A 326 -21.47 -3.33 -11.63
C ASN A 326 -22.21 -3.98 -10.45
N PHE A 327 -22.09 -3.38 -9.26
CA PHE A 327 -22.70 -3.94 -8.05
C PHE A 327 -23.54 -2.90 -7.33
N GLU A 328 -24.58 -3.37 -6.69
CA GLU A 328 -25.46 -2.62 -5.81
C GLU A 328 -25.79 -3.42 -4.55
N ARG A 329 -26.08 -2.70 -3.47
CA ARG A 329 -26.52 -3.33 -2.23
C ARG A 329 -28.03 -3.52 -2.25
N LEU A 330 -28.48 -4.78 -2.12
CA LEU A 330 -29.90 -5.10 -2.00
C LEU A 330 -30.28 -5.21 -0.52
N ASN A 331 -31.35 -4.51 -0.13
CA ASN A 331 -31.98 -4.68 1.16
C ASN A 331 -33.08 -5.76 1.06
N LEU A 332 -32.73 -7.00 1.39
CA LEU A 332 -33.68 -8.13 1.29
C LEU A 332 -34.96 -7.95 2.11
N ARG A 333 -34.93 -7.18 3.21
CA ARG A 333 -36.12 -6.88 4.01
C ARG A 333 -37.09 -5.96 3.29
N GLU A 334 -36.62 -5.04 2.48
CA GLU A 334 -37.48 -4.19 1.64
C GLU A 334 -38.00 -4.98 0.44
N CYS A 335 -37.27 -5.96 -0.03
CA CYS A 335 -37.71 -6.88 -1.07
C CYS A 335 -38.82 -7.85 -0.58
N GLU A 336 -38.86 -8.25 0.69
CA GLU A 336 -39.88 -9.16 1.25
C GLU A 336 -41.29 -8.57 1.21
N THR A 337 -41.47 -7.26 1.03
CA THR A 337 -42.76 -6.57 0.94
C THR A 337 -43.27 -6.37 -0.49
N SER A 338 -42.49 -6.68 -1.52
CA SER A 338 -42.85 -6.56 -2.92
C SER A 338 -43.10 -7.95 -3.53
N SER A 339 -44.24 -8.09 -4.25
CA SER A 339 -44.61 -9.29 -5.01
C SER A 339 -43.67 -9.63 -6.18
N ASP A 340 -42.53 -8.90 -6.30
CA ASP A 340 -41.60 -8.96 -7.41
C ASP A 340 -40.24 -9.59 -7.09
N ILE A 341 -40.06 -10.21 -5.91
CA ILE A 341 -38.79 -10.86 -5.53
C ILE A 341 -38.31 -11.87 -6.59
N GLU A 342 -39.23 -12.69 -7.12
CA GLU A 342 -38.89 -13.70 -8.12
C GLU A 342 -38.48 -13.06 -9.47
N SER A 343 -39.05 -11.91 -9.85
CA SER A 343 -38.70 -11.22 -11.09
C SER A 343 -37.34 -10.51 -10.97
N GLN A 344 -37.05 -9.86 -9.84
CA GLN A 344 -35.78 -9.19 -9.59
C GLN A 344 -34.62 -10.19 -9.46
N ILE A 345 -34.81 -11.32 -8.80
CA ILE A 345 -33.83 -12.42 -8.75
C ILE A 345 -33.62 -13.07 -10.12
N SER A 346 -34.65 -13.11 -10.98
CA SER A 346 -34.52 -13.66 -12.34
C SER A 346 -33.76 -12.73 -13.29
N GLU A 347 -33.80 -11.43 -13.06
CA GLU A 347 -33.01 -10.43 -13.83
C GLU A 347 -31.52 -10.40 -13.45
N LEU A 348 -31.19 -10.89 -12.24
CA LEU A 348 -29.81 -10.99 -11.73
C LEU A 348 -29.15 -12.36 -12.08
N ARG A 349 -29.84 -13.26 -12.75
CA ARG A 349 -29.37 -14.56 -13.25
C ARG A 349 -29.18 -14.53 -14.77
#